data_22378a89b0eff1e0322f6f87b1fac8d9
#
_entry.id   22378a89b0eff1e0322f6f87b1fac8d9
#
_cell.length_a   1.000
_cell.length_b   1.000
_cell.length_c   1.000
_cell.angle_alpha   90.00
_cell.angle_beta   90.00
_cell.angle_gamma   90.00
#
_symmetry.space_group_name_H-M   'P 1'
#
loop_
_entity.id
_entity.type
_entity.pdbx_description
1 polymer ?
#
loop_
_entity_poly.entity_id
_entity_poly.type
_entity_poly.pdbx_seq_one_letter_code
_entity_poly.pdbx_strand_id
1 'polypeptide(L)'
;RSKCPALVVIADTCLCEYTDHGHCGILRDDHSIDVGSTLDVLARVAVSQAESGADIVAPSGMMDGMVAAIREALDGSGFGEIPIMSYAGKYASAFYGPFRIAAGSTPQFGDRKGYQMAPTQSREAMREIEADIDEGADLIMVKPALAYLDVIKEASIRFDAPIVAYNVSGEYSMLAAAGSAGWLERERATMEVLTAIKRAGADLIITYSAIEAARLLA
;
A
#
# COMPACT_ATOMS: atom_id res chain seq x y z
N ARG A 1 -13.14 9.61 14.22
CA ARG A 1 -13.12 11.09 14.10
C ARG A 1 -13.59 11.82 15.36
N SER A 2 -14.56 11.31 16.13
CA SER A 2 -15.07 12.02 17.32
C SER A 2 -13.98 12.43 18.33
N LYS A 3 -12.91 11.64 18.47
CA LYS A 3 -11.77 11.92 19.37
C LYS A 3 -10.61 12.67 18.71
N CYS A 4 -10.46 12.60 17.41
CA CYS A 4 -9.37 13.20 16.63
C CYS A 4 -9.93 13.73 15.29
N PRO A 5 -10.65 14.86 15.29
CA PRO A 5 -11.34 15.35 14.10
C PRO A 5 -10.40 15.77 12.95
N ALA A 6 -9.16 16.13 13.28
CA ALA A 6 -8.14 16.54 12.31
C ALA A 6 -7.36 15.36 11.70
N LEU A 7 -7.64 14.10 12.12
CA LEU A 7 -6.96 12.94 11.60
C LEU A 7 -7.50 12.60 10.21
N VAL A 8 -6.59 12.52 9.24
CA VAL A 8 -6.89 12.03 7.89
C VAL A 8 -7.08 10.51 7.94
N VAL A 9 -8.20 10.04 7.40
CA VAL A 9 -8.55 8.61 7.32
C VAL A 9 -8.25 8.10 5.92
N ILE A 10 -7.27 7.21 5.80
CA ILE A 10 -6.90 6.56 4.55
C ILE A 10 -7.43 5.13 4.60
N ALA A 11 -8.33 4.78 3.68
CA ALA A 11 -8.95 3.46 3.63
C ALA A 11 -8.24 2.55 2.61
N ASP A 12 -7.70 1.42 3.06
CA ASP A 12 -7.18 0.37 2.16
C ASP A 12 -8.34 -0.23 1.37
N THR A 13 -8.24 -0.20 0.04
CA THR A 13 -9.26 -0.72 -0.87
C THR A 13 -8.79 -2.04 -1.45
N CYS A 14 -9.17 -3.14 -0.82
CA CYS A 14 -8.80 -4.51 -1.20
C CYS A 14 -9.90 -5.50 -0.80
N LEU A 15 -9.87 -6.69 -1.40
CA LEU A 15 -10.81 -7.77 -1.11
C LEU A 15 -10.20 -8.88 -0.23
N CYS A 16 -8.89 -8.92 -0.03
CA CYS A 16 -8.20 -10.07 0.57
C CYS A 16 -8.57 -10.34 2.05
N GLU A 17 -9.13 -9.37 2.76
CA GLU A 17 -9.60 -9.52 4.14
C GLU A 17 -11.07 -9.98 4.20
N TYR A 18 -11.77 -9.99 3.06
CA TYR A 18 -13.21 -10.28 2.95
C TYR A 18 -13.52 -11.53 2.12
N THR A 19 -12.52 -12.06 1.42
CA THR A 19 -12.65 -13.32 0.65
C THR A 19 -12.24 -14.51 1.50
N ASP A 20 -12.92 -15.62 1.33
CA ASP A 20 -12.60 -16.91 2.00
C ASP A 20 -11.26 -17.50 1.54
N HIS A 21 -10.83 -17.18 0.33
CA HIS A 21 -9.58 -17.64 -0.25
C HIS A 21 -8.37 -16.72 -0.01
N GLY A 22 -8.58 -15.49 0.52
CA GLY A 22 -7.50 -14.55 0.85
C GLY A 22 -6.79 -13.89 -0.34
N HIS A 23 -7.26 -14.04 -1.57
CA HIS A 23 -6.76 -13.30 -2.73
C HIS A 23 -7.39 -11.91 -2.85
N CYS A 24 -6.69 -10.99 -3.54
CA CYS A 24 -7.10 -9.58 -3.65
C CYS A 24 -8.18 -9.32 -4.71
N GLY A 25 -8.73 -10.34 -5.35
CA GLY A 25 -9.71 -10.22 -6.41
C GLY A 25 -10.70 -11.39 -6.48
N ILE A 26 -11.68 -11.27 -7.36
CA ILE A 26 -12.62 -12.33 -7.68
C ILE A 26 -11.91 -13.41 -8.50
N LEU A 27 -12.18 -14.67 -8.20
CA LEU A 27 -11.56 -15.80 -8.89
C LEU A 27 -12.49 -16.40 -9.94
N ARG A 28 -11.91 -16.87 -11.03
CA ARG A 28 -12.52 -17.78 -11.99
C ARG A 28 -12.44 -19.23 -11.50
N ASP A 29 -13.11 -20.15 -12.17
CA ASP A 29 -13.11 -21.57 -11.86
C ASP A 29 -11.70 -22.21 -11.91
N ASP A 30 -10.80 -21.64 -12.72
CA ASP A 30 -9.40 -22.05 -12.86
C ASP A 30 -8.47 -21.42 -11.81
N HIS A 31 -9.03 -20.71 -10.83
CA HIS A 31 -8.34 -19.95 -9.78
C HIS A 31 -7.53 -18.73 -10.27
N SER A 32 -7.65 -18.34 -11.53
CA SER A 32 -7.12 -17.06 -12.00
C SER A 32 -7.99 -15.89 -11.52
N ILE A 33 -7.41 -14.70 -11.42
CA ILE A 33 -8.18 -13.47 -11.10
C ILE A 33 -9.06 -13.09 -12.30
N ASP A 34 -10.35 -12.89 -12.05
CA ASP A 34 -11.23 -12.19 -12.97
C ASP A 34 -11.07 -10.68 -12.76
N VAL A 35 -10.21 -10.07 -13.59
CA VAL A 35 -9.87 -8.64 -13.45
C VAL A 35 -11.13 -7.78 -13.61
N GLY A 36 -11.96 -7.99 -14.65
CA GLY A 36 -13.16 -7.17 -14.89
C GLY A 36 -14.10 -7.16 -13.70
N SER A 37 -14.52 -8.35 -13.23
CA SER A 37 -15.40 -8.47 -12.05
C SER A 37 -14.74 -7.90 -10.78
N THR A 38 -13.41 -7.99 -10.67
CA THR A 38 -12.66 -7.43 -9.54
C THR A 38 -12.70 -5.91 -9.55
N LEU A 39 -12.49 -5.28 -10.70
CA LEU A 39 -12.54 -3.83 -10.85
C LEU A 39 -13.91 -3.26 -10.46
N ASP A 40 -15.00 -3.90 -10.93
CA ASP A 40 -16.38 -3.50 -10.59
C ASP A 40 -16.65 -3.54 -9.08
N VAL A 41 -16.09 -4.54 -8.37
CA VAL A 41 -16.26 -4.64 -6.92
C VAL A 41 -15.41 -3.60 -6.19
N LEU A 42 -14.14 -3.44 -6.59
CA LEU A 42 -13.24 -2.46 -5.97
C LEU A 42 -13.75 -1.02 -6.14
N ALA A 43 -14.29 -0.69 -7.30
CA ALA A 43 -14.92 0.61 -7.56
C ALA A 43 -16.08 0.89 -6.56
N ARG A 44 -16.96 -0.09 -6.34
CA ARG A 44 -18.06 0.01 -5.35
C ARG A 44 -17.56 0.11 -3.92
N VAL A 45 -16.49 -0.64 -3.58
CA VAL A 45 -15.86 -0.55 -2.25
C VAL A 45 -15.31 0.85 -2.01
N ALA A 46 -14.61 1.44 -2.99
CA ALA A 46 -14.07 2.79 -2.87
C ALA A 46 -15.18 3.84 -2.65
N VAL A 47 -16.29 3.76 -3.41
CA VAL A 47 -17.46 4.64 -3.19
C VAL A 47 -18.02 4.46 -1.78
N SER A 48 -18.20 3.23 -1.31
CA SER A 48 -18.69 2.96 0.05
C SER A 48 -17.76 3.49 1.14
N GLN A 49 -16.44 3.45 0.91
CA GLN A 49 -15.45 4.04 1.81
C GLN A 49 -15.55 5.57 1.85
N ALA A 50 -15.71 6.22 0.69
CA ALA A 50 -15.94 7.66 0.59
C ALA A 50 -17.24 8.09 1.29
N GLU A 51 -18.37 7.39 1.05
CA GLU A 51 -19.64 7.60 1.75
C GLU A 51 -19.52 7.44 3.27
N SER A 52 -18.66 6.51 3.73
CA SER A 52 -18.39 6.28 5.14
C SER A 52 -17.44 7.32 5.75
N GLY A 53 -16.93 8.25 4.95
CA GLY A 53 -16.10 9.38 5.40
C GLY A 53 -14.60 9.11 5.35
N ALA A 54 -14.11 8.24 4.48
CA ALA A 54 -12.69 8.20 4.15
C ALA A 54 -12.27 9.51 3.49
N ASP A 55 -11.10 10.00 3.83
CA ASP A 55 -10.52 11.20 3.21
C ASP A 55 -9.68 10.83 1.97
N ILE A 56 -9.15 9.61 1.94
CA ILE A 56 -8.34 9.07 0.84
C ILE A 56 -8.72 7.60 0.68
N VAL A 57 -8.87 7.12 -0.55
CA VAL A 57 -8.97 5.69 -0.86
C VAL A 57 -7.62 5.17 -1.37
N ALA A 58 -7.22 3.96 -0.94
CA ALA A 58 -5.89 3.44 -1.20
C ALA A 58 -5.96 2.02 -1.80
N PRO A 59 -6.17 1.89 -3.13
CA PRO A 59 -6.26 0.60 -3.80
C PRO A 59 -4.95 -0.18 -3.72
N SER A 60 -5.02 -1.40 -3.17
CA SER A 60 -3.84 -2.23 -2.91
C SER A 60 -3.84 -3.58 -3.63
N GLY A 61 -4.77 -3.79 -4.57
CA GLY A 61 -4.95 -5.05 -5.29
C GLY A 61 -3.94 -5.31 -6.39
N MET A 62 -3.26 -4.30 -6.94
CA MET A 62 -2.34 -4.40 -8.08
C MET A 62 -3.02 -4.99 -9.35
N MET A 63 -4.24 -4.56 -9.63
CA MET A 63 -4.96 -4.95 -10.85
C MET A 63 -4.84 -3.83 -11.89
N ASP A 64 -4.49 -4.17 -13.12
CA ASP A 64 -4.43 -3.20 -14.22
C ASP A 64 -5.79 -2.51 -14.41
N GLY A 65 -5.80 -1.18 -14.56
CA GLY A 65 -7.00 -0.37 -14.70
C GLY A 65 -7.77 -0.13 -13.39
N MET A 66 -7.21 -0.51 -12.24
CA MET A 66 -7.88 -0.40 -10.94
C MET A 66 -8.08 1.06 -10.53
N VAL A 67 -7.08 1.91 -10.75
CA VAL A 67 -7.14 3.34 -10.42
C VAL A 67 -8.19 4.02 -11.30
N ALA A 68 -8.18 3.77 -12.61
CA ALA A 68 -9.16 4.33 -13.55
C ALA A 68 -10.60 3.96 -13.18
N ALA A 69 -10.87 2.67 -12.87
CA ALA A 69 -12.19 2.21 -12.48
C ALA A 69 -12.68 2.87 -11.17
N ILE A 70 -11.80 3.02 -10.20
CA ILE A 70 -12.10 3.69 -8.92
C ILE A 70 -12.34 5.19 -9.15
N ARG A 71 -11.51 5.85 -9.96
CA ARG A 71 -11.67 7.29 -10.26
C ARG A 71 -13.00 7.56 -10.94
N GLU A 72 -13.34 6.78 -11.98
CA GLU A 72 -14.63 6.90 -12.68
C GLU A 72 -15.82 6.72 -11.71
N ALA A 73 -15.77 5.73 -10.84
CA ALA A 73 -16.86 5.46 -9.89
C ALA A 73 -17.01 6.56 -8.84
N LEU A 74 -15.89 7.10 -8.30
CA LEU A 74 -15.90 8.20 -7.35
C LEU A 74 -16.46 9.48 -8.00
N ASP A 75 -16.01 9.83 -9.21
CA ASP A 75 -16.48 10.98 -9.96
C ASP A 75 -17.99 10.88 -10.26
N GLY A 76 -18.43 9.72 -10.74
CA GLY A 76 -19.84 9.44 -11.03
C GLY A 76 -20.76 9.45 -9.80
N SER A 77 -20.18 9.25 -8.60
CA SER A 77 -20.90 9.26 -7.32
C SER A 77 -20.78 10.59 -6.56
N GLY A 78 -20.16 11.62 -7.14
CA GLY A 78 -19.99 12.95 -6.54
C GLY A 78 -18.85 13.07 -5.54
N PHE A 79 -17.88 12.14 -5.57
CA PHE A 79 -16.69 12.10 -4.74
C PHE A 79 -15.40 12.44 -5.50
N GLY A 80 -15.49 13.29 -6.54
CA GLY A 80 -14.36 13.67 -7.38
C GLY A 80 -13.18 14.30 -6.64
N GLU A 81 -13.42 14.89 -5.47
CA GLU A 81 -12.38 15.50 -4.62
C GLU A 81 -11.65 14.48 -3.70
N ILE A 82 -12.09 13.22 -3.64
CA ILE A 82 -11.42 12.20 -2.83
C ILE A 82 -10.15 11.72 -3.54
N PRO A 83 -8.95 11.95 -2.97
CA PRO A 83 -7.71 11.49 -3.57
C PRO A 83 -7.59 9.97 -3.59
N ILE A 84 -6.87 9.47 -4.60
CA ILE A 84 -6.50 8.06 -4.74
C ILE A 84 -5.01 7.90 -4.43
N MET A 85 -4.68 7.09 -3.41
CA MET A 85 -3.31 6.69 -3.09
C MET A 85 -3.07 5.28 -3.61
N SER A 86 -2.51 5.15 -4.80
CA SER A 86 -2.29 3.82 -5.38
C SER A 86 -1.06 3.12 -4.81
N TYR A 87 -1.20 1.82 -4.56
CA TYR A 87 -0.08 0.92 -4.26
C TYR A 87 0.67 0.53 -5.54
N ALA A 88 1.06 1.51 -6.35
CA ALA A 88 1.62 1.35 -7.69
C ALA A 88 2.92 0.53 -7.72
N GLY A 89 3.73 0.61 -6.67
CA GLY A 89 4.99 -0.12 -6.54
C GLY A 89 4.93 -1.25 -5.51
N LYS A 90 3.95 -2.18 -5.58
CA LYS A 90 3.80 -3.27 -4.60
C LYS A 90 4.44 -4.58 -5.05
N TYR A 91 5.47 -5.01 -4.34
CA TYR A 91 6.22 -6.22 -4.60
C TYR A 91 5.69 -7.45 -3.85
N ALA A 92 5.79 -8.63 -4.45
CA ALA A 92 5.60 -9.90 -3.77
C ALA A 92 6.74 -10.09 -2.75
N SER A 93 6.42 -9.98 -1.46
CA SER A 93 7.43 -9.91 -0.40
C SER A 93 7.15 -10.85 0.76
N ALA A 94 8.24 -11.44 1.30
CA ALA A 94 8.22 -12.18 2.54
C ALA A 94 7.94 -11.29 3.76
N PHE A 95 8.22 -9.98 3.67
CA PHE A 95 8.02 -9.03 4.76
C PHE A 95 6.55 -8.75 5.11
N TYR A 96 5.60 -9.33 4.38
CA TYR A 96 4.16 -9.25 4.73
C TYR A 96 3.71 -10.32 5.73
N GLY A 97 4.58 -11.26 6.12
CA GLY A 97 4.21 -12.40 6.97
C GLY A 97 3.42 -12.03 8.23
N PRO A 98 3.91 -11.14 9.10
CA PRO A 98 3.20 -10.77 10.32
C PRO A 98 1.81 -10.14 10.06
N PHE A 99 1.68 -9.29 9.04
CA PHE A 99 0.39 -8.71 8.65
C PHE A 99 -0.60 -9.78 8.18
N ARG A 100 -0.18 -10.71 7.33
CA ARG A 100 -1.06 -11.76 6.80
C ARG A 100 -1.66 -12.61 7.91
N ILE A 101 -0.89 -12.89 8.96
CA ILE A 101 -1.37 -13.62 10.14
C ILE A 101 -2.37 -12.77 10.92
N ALA A 102 -2.03 -11.51 11.19
CA ALA A 102 -2.86 -10.61 11.99
C ALA A 102 -4.20 -10.27 11.31
N ALA A 103 -4.19 -10.10 9.99
CA ALA A 103 -5.38 -9.76 9.18
C ALA A 103 -6.18 -10.99 8.71
N GLY A 104 -5.71 -12.21 8.98
CA GLY A 104 -6.35 -13.44 8.47
C GLY A 104 -6.36 -13.53 6.93
N SER A 105 -5.50 -12.76 6.24
CA SER A 105 -5.49 -12.61 4.79
C SER A 105 -4.44 -13.45 4.08
N THR A 106 -3.98 -14.52 4.71
CA THR A 106 -3.06 -15.46 4.07
C THR A 106 -3.80 -16.22 2.95
N PRO A 107 -3.26 -16.24 1.70
CA PRO A 107 -3.86 -17.04 0.64
C PRO A 107 -4.02 -18.50 1.05
N GLN A 108 -5.21 -19.08 0.83
CA GLN A 108 -5.52 -20.46 1.17
C GLN A 108 -4.88 -21.45 0.17
N PHE A 109 -4.51 -20.97 -1.01
CA PHE A 109 -3.80 -21.71 -2.05
C PHE A 109 -2.94 -20.75 -2.88
N GLY A 110 -1.93 -21.27 -3.58
CA GLY A 110 -1.03 -20.51 -4.44
C GLY A 110 -0.30 -19.39 -3.70
N ASP A 111 -0.03 -18.32 -4.40
CA ASP A 111 0.59 -17.10 -3.89
C ASP A 111 0.05 -15.85 -4.63
N ARG A 112 0.61 -14.67 -4.35
CA ARG A 112 0.19 -13.41 -4.99
C ARG A 112 1.15 -12.94 -6.09
N LYS A 113 2.10 -13.76 -6.52
CA LYS A 113 3.10 -13.37 -7.54
C LYS A 113 2.51 -13.17 -8.93
N GLY A 114 1.28 -13.67 -9.17
CA GLY A 114 0.57 -13.46 -10.43
C GLY A 114 0.09 -12.03 -10.63
N TYR A 115 0.01 -11.21 -9.57
CA TYR A 115 -0.43 -9.82 -9.63
C TYR A 115 0.37 -8.85 -8.73
N GLN A 116 1.33 -9.33 -7.95
CA GLN A 116 2.31 -8.48 -7.25
C GLN A 116 3.65 -8.60 -7.98
N MET A 117 4.37 -7.49 -8.12
CA MET A 117 5.62 -7.46 -8.88
C MET A 117 6.69 -8.38 -8.31
N ALA A 118 7.50 -8.96 -9.19
CA ALA A 118 8.66 -9.72 -8.78
C ALA A 118 9.73 -8.80 -8.17
N PRO A 119 10.41 -9.22 -7.06
CA PRO A 119 11.45 -8.40 -6.41
C PRO A 119 12.62 -8.00 -7.33
N THR A 120 12.77 -8.64 -8.46
CA THR A 120 13.84 -8.38 -9.45
C THR A 120 13.49 -7.30 -10.47
N GLN A 121 12.29 -6.71 -10.42
CA GLN A 121 11.73 -5.89 -11.50
C GLN A 121 11.54 -4.42 -11.08
N SER A 122 12.63 -3.63 -11.08
CA SER A 122 12.53 -2.18 -10.81
C SER A 122 11.89 -1.40 -11.97
N ARG A 123 12.17 -1.81 -13.22
CA ARG A 123 11.61 -1.13 -14.41
C ARG A 123 10.10 -1.33 -14.57
N GLU A 124 9.57 -2.44 -14.09
CA GLU A 124 8.13 -2.70 -14.06
C GLU A 124 7.45 -1.70 -13.12
N ALA A 125 8.02 -1.48 -11.92
CA ALA A 125 7.50 -0.50 -11.00
C ALA A 125 7.37 0.90 -11.60
N MET A 126 8.35 1.34 -12.39
CA MET A 126 8.27 2.65 -13.04
C MET A 126 7.14 2.74 -14.07
N ARG A 127 6.84 1.64 -14.78
CA ARG A 127 5.72 1.59 -15.73
C ARG A 127 4.37 1.56 -15.03
N GLU A 128 4.26 0.79 -13.95
CA GLU A 128 3.04 0.72 -13.15
C GLU A 128 2.73 2.07 -12.48
N ILE A 129 3.76 2.75 -11.95
CA ILE A 129 3.62 4.08 -11.39
C ILE A 129 3.13 5.08 -12.45
N GLU A 130 3.72 5.05 -13.65
CA GLU A 130 3.33 5.93 -14.76
C GLU A 130 1.88 5.65 -15.19
N ALA A 131 1.49 4.38 -15.30
CA ALA A 131 0.14 3.97 -15.65
C ALA A 131 -0.88 4.43 -14.59
N ASP A 132 -0.61 4.21 -13.29
CA ASP A 132 -1.50 4.63 -12.22
C ASP A 132 -1.67 6.16 -12.15
N ILE A 133 -0.61 6.94 -12.44
CA ILE A 133 -0.70 8.40 -12.55
C ILE A 133 -1.60 8.79 -13.73
N ASP A 134 -1.41 8.17 -14.89
CA ASP A 134 -2.23 8.44 -16.09
C ASP A 134 -3.70 8.03 -15.88
N GLU A 135 -3.97 7.03 -15.04
CA GLU A 135 -5.29 6.58 -14.61
C GLU A 135 -5.94 7.50 -13.56
N GLY A 136 -5.20 8.45 -12.99
CA GLY A 136 -5.70 9.45 -12.04
C GLY A 136 -5.35 9.20 -10.57
N ALA A 137 -4.25 8.50 -10.27
CA ALA A 137 -3.71 8.44 -8.91
C ALA A 137 -3.11 9.80 -8.50
N ASP A 138 -3.47 10.29 -7.32
CA ASP A 138 -2.97 11.53 -6.73
C ASP A 138 -1.68 11.32 -5.94
N LEU A 139 -1.53 10.13 -5.31
CA LEU A 139 -0.35 9.72 -4.57
C LEU A 139 0.01 8.30 -5.00
N ILE A 140 1.30 8.00 -5.05
CA ILE A 140 1.80 6.69 -5.42
C ILE A 140 2.62 6.07 -4.30
N MET A 141 2.45 4.76 -4.08
CA MET A 141 3.08 4.07 -2.95
C MET A 141 4.01 2.96 -3.42
N VAL A 142 5.20 2.93 -2.81
CA VAL A 142 6.15 1.81 -2.90
C VAL A 142 6.04 0.95 -1.64
N LYS A 143 5.85 -0.36 -1.80
CA LYS A 143 5.67 -1.34 -0.72
C LYS A 143 6.34 -2.67 -1.05
N PRO A 144 7.21 -3.21 -0.19
CA PRO A 144 7.77 -2.62 1.03
C PRO A 144 8.71 -1.43 0.78
N ALA A 145 9.17 -0.76 1.86
CA ALA A 145 10.03 0.41 1.76
C ALA A 145 11.51 0.09 1.84
N LEU A 146 11.96 -0.55 2.93
CA LEU A 146 13.38 -0.64 3.28
C LEU A 146 14.23 -1.42 2.25
N ALA A 147 13.67 -2.48 1.69
CA ALA A 147 14.36 -3.30 0.68
C ALA A 147 14.26 -2.72 -0.75
N TYR A 148 13.56 -1.59 -0.94
CA TYR A 148 13.25 -0.96 -2.23
C TYR A 148 13.51 0.55 -2.22
N LEU A 149 14.54 0.98 -1.47
CA LEU A 149 14.95 2.41 -1.42
C LEU A 149 15.41 2.93 -2.78
N ASP A 150 15.97 2.08 -3.61
CA ASP A 150 16.32 2.35 -5.00
C ASP A 150 15.10 2.70 -5.85
N VAL A 151 14.02 1.93 -5.71
CA VAL A 151 12.74 2.17 -6.40
C VAL A 151 12.09 3.47 -5.92
N ILE A 152 12.08 3.71 -4.61
CA ILE A 152 11.60 4.99 -4.03
C ILE A 152 12.41 6.15 -4.60
N LYS A 153 13.74 6.01 -4.65
CA LYS A 153 14.62 7.03 -5.19
C LYS A 153 14.39 7.31 -6.66
N GLU A 154 14.25 6.27 -7.48
CA GLU A 154 13.98 6.42 -8.91
C GLU A 154 12.63 7.08 -9.14
N ALA A 155 11.58 6.64 -8.44
CA ALA A 155 10.24 7.24 -8.51
C ALA A 155 10.27 8.74 -8.14
N SER A 156 10.96 9.11 -7.05
CA SER A 156 11.05 10.50 -6.58
C SER A 156 11.81 11.45 -7.52
N ILE A 157 12.60 10.92 -8.44
CA ILE A 157 13.30 11.71 -9.46
C ILE A 157 12.47 11.81 -10.74
N ARG A 158 11.70 10.76 -11.05
CA ARG A 158 11.04 10.60 -12.33
C ARG A 158 9.64 11.20 -12.37
N PHE A 159 8.94 11.21 -11.23
CA PHE A 159 7.55 11.64 -11.15
C PHE A 159 7.36 12.79 -10.17
N ASP A 160 6.46 13.72 -10.50
CA ASP A 160 6.11 14.87 -9.65
C ASP A 160 5.01 14.50 -8.61
N ALA A 161 4.37 13.34 -8.74
CA ALA A 161 3.39 12.86 -7.78
C ALA A 161 4.03 12.59 -6.41
N PRO A 162 3.36 12.90 -5.28
CA PRO A 162 3.86 12.59 -3.95
C PRO A 162 4.12 11.10 -3.75
N ILE A 163 5.32 10.78 -3.25
CA ILE A 163 5.77 9.39 -3.03
C ILE A 163 5.47 8.97 -1.60
N VAL A 164 4.70 7.90 -1.47
CA VAL A 164 4.41 7.22 -0.20
C VAL A 164 5.25 5.96 -0.09
N ALA A 165 5.86 5.72 1.06
CA ALA A 165 6.61 4.50 1.31
C ALA A 165 6.01 3.73 2.48
N TYR A 166 5.77 2.42 2.31
CA TYR A 166 5.20 1.59 3.37
C TYR A 166 6.30 0.77 4.08
N ASN A 167 6.66 1.19 5.29
CA ASN A 167 7.49 0.40 6.21
C ASN A 167 6.62 -0.71 6.82
N VAL A 168 6.70 -1.92 6.23
CA VAL A 168 5.74 -3.00 6.45
C VAL A 168 5.99 -3.81 7.71
N SER A 169 5.04 -4.70 8.04
CA SER A 169 5.02 -5.47 9.28
C SER A 169 6.28 -6.31 9.53
N GLY A 170 6.87 -6.90 8.49
CA GLY A 170 8.11 -7.66 8.61
C GLY A 170 9.31 -6.79 8.91
N GLU A 171 9.40 -5.61 8.29
CA GLU A 171 10.45 -4.64 8.57
C GLU A 171 10.36 -4.14 10.02
N TYR A 172 9.17 -3.79 10.48
CA TYR A 172 8.90 -3.45 11.88
C TYR A 172 9.27 -4.59 12.84
N SER A 173 8.85 -5.83 12.52
CA SER A 173 9.08 -7.00 13.38
C SER A 173 10.57 -7.37 13.48
N MET A 174 11.35 -7.18 12.40
CA MET A 174 12.80 -7.39 12.44
C MET A 174 13.48 -6.47 13.45
N LEU A 175 13.13 -5.18 13.45
CA LEU A 175 13.68 -4.21 14.41
C LEU A 175 13.24 -4.53 15.84
N ALA A 176 11.98 -4.89 16.04
CA ALA A 176 11.46 -5.26 17.34
C ALA A 176 12.13 -6.52 17.90
N ALA A 177 12.33 -7.55 17.07
CA ALA A 177 13.00 -8.79 17.45
C ALA A 177 14.49 -8.57 17.79
N ALA A 178 15.22 -7.84 16.95
CA ALA A 178 16.63 -7.52 17.18
C ALA A 178 16.81 -6.64 18.43
N GLY A 179 15.90 -5.69 18.68
CA GLY A 179 15.88 -4.89 19.90
C GLY A 179 15.61 -5.72 21.15
N SER A 180 14.65 -6.65 21.09
CA SER A 180 14.34 -7.57 22.19
C SER A 180 15.50 -8.51 22.52
N ALA A 181 16.28 -8.90 21.51
CA ALA A 181 17.49 -9.72 21.68
C ALA A 181 18.71 -8.92 22.18
N GLY A 182 18.59 -7.59 22.32
CA GLY A 182 19.69 -6.71 22.74
C GLY A 182 20.77 -6.49 21.68
N TRP A 183 20.50 -6.83 20.41
CA TRP A 183 21.46 -6.65 19.31
C TRP A 183 21.47 -5.25 18.74
N LEU A 184 20.35 -4.54 18.83
CA LEU A 184 20.18 -3.17 18.36
C LEU A 184 19.48 -2.34 19.44
N GLU A 185 19.81 -1.06 19.47
CA GLU A 185 18.99 -0.07 20.17
C GLU A 185 17.78 0.26 19.28
N ARG A 186 16.58 -0.22 19.68
CA ARG A 186 15.39 -0.27 18.85
C ARG A 186 14.95 1.10 18.36
N GLU A 187 14.83 2.08 19.25
CA GLU A 187 14.36 3.43 18.91
C GLU A 187 15.29 4.08 17.89
N ARG A 188 16.60 4.02 18.14
CA ARG A 188 17.62 4.56 17.24
C ARG A 188 17.59 3.88 15.87
N ALA A 189 17.52 2.53 15.83
CA ALA A 189 17.44 1.78 14.59
C ALA A 189 16.14 2.08 13.81
N THR A 190 15.01 2.24 14.51
CA THR A 190 13.74 2.64 13.91
C THR A 190 13.85 4.01 13.25
N MET A 191 14.40 5.01 13.95
CA MET A 191 14.58 6.35 13.39
C MET A 191 15.58 6.37 12.23
N GLU A 192 16.62 5.57 12.27
CA GLU A 192 17.57 5.42 11.16
C GLU A 192 16.90 4.85 9.90
N VAL A 193 16.08 3.82 10.04
CA VAL A 193 15.30 3.23 8.94
C VAL A 193 14.32 4.26 8.35
N LEU A 194 13.53 4.95 9.18
CA LEU A 194 12.59 5.96 8.71
C LEU A 194 13.31 7.13 8.02
N THR A 195 14.47 7.53 8.55
CA THR A 195 15.32 8.55 7.92
C THR A 195 15.88 8.08 6.57
N ALA A 196 16.28 6.81 6.46
CA ALA A 196 16.74 6.25 5.19
C ALA A 196 15.64 6.25 4.12
N ILE A 197 14.41 5.89 4.50
CA ILE A 197 13.23 5.93 3.62
C ILE A 197 12.95 7.38 3.19
N LYS A 198 12.94 8.33 4.12
CA LYS A 198 12.76 9.76 3.81
C LYS A 198 13.85 10.29 2.90
N ARG A 199 15.11 9.96 3.17
CA ARG A 199 16.27 10.34 2.34
C ARG A 199 16.21 9.76 0.93
N ALA A 200 15.61 8.57 0.75
CA ALA A 200 15.39 7.99 -0.58
C ALA A 200 14.42 8.83 -1.43
N GLY A 201 13.57 9.63 -0.80
CA GLY A 201 12.67 10.55 -1.51
C GLY A 201 11.19 10.39 -1.17
N ALA A 202 10.84 9.58 -0.16
CA ALA A 202 9.45 9.47 0.27
C ALA A 202 8.96 10.80 0.88
N ASP A 203 7.80 11.28 0.44
CA ASP A 203 7.12 12.43 1.03
C ASP A 203 6.37 12.04 2.30
N LEU A 204 5.71 10.89 2.27
CA LEU A 204 4.99 10.29 3.40
C LEU A 204 5.51 8.88 3.69
N ILE A 205 5.44 8.48 4.95
CA ILE A 205 5.82 7.13 5.39
C ILE A 205 4.69 6.52 6.19
N ILE A 206 4.17 5.38 5.73
CA ILE A 206 3.26 4.56 6.52
C ILE A 206 4.10 3.58 7.32
N THR A 207 3.93 3.55 8.65
CA THR A 207 4.72 2.69 9.54
C THR A 207 3.93 2.30 10.79
N TYR A 208 4.17 1.10 11.29
CA TYR A 208 3.66 0.65 12.59
C TYR A 208 4.32 1.39 13.77
N SER A 209 5.47 2.03 13.55
CA SER A 209 6.16 2.86 14.55
C SER A 209 5.71 4.32 14.56
N ALA A 210 4.61 4.71 13.89
CA ALA A 210 4.23 6.11 13.71
C ALA A 210 4.10 6.88 15.04
N ILE A 211 3.45 6.29 16.05
CA ILE A 211 3.26 6.93 17.37
C ILE A 211 4.61 7.06 18.12
N GLU A 212 5.46 6.03 18.03
CA GLU A 212 6.80 6.03 18.63
C GLU A 212 7.68 7.09 17.97
N ALA A 213 7.73 7.12 16.65
CA ALA A 213 8.48 8.11 15.87
C ALA A 213 7.99 9.55 16.15
N ALA A 214 6.69 9.78 16.21
CA ALA A 214 6.14 11.09 16.52
C ALA A 214 6.56 11.61 17.92
N ARG A 215 6.69 10.72 18.91
CA ARG A 215 7.20 11.07 20.25
C ARG A 215 8.68 11.40 20.26
N LEU A 216 9.48 10.74 19.41
CA LEU A 216 10.91 10.97 19.31
C LEU A 216 11.26 12.24 18.51
N LEU A 217 10.31 12.75 17.70
CA LEU A 217 10.47 13.96 16.89
C LEU A 217 9.92 15.22 17.59
N ALA A 218 9.13 15.05 18.66
CA ALA A 218 8.53 16.14 19.44
C ALA A 218 9.53 16.74 20.45
#